data_8ae75fb43c092814a5e5b5d49d4dc901
#
_entry.id   8ae75fb43c092814a5e5b5d49d4dc901
#
_cell.length_a   1.000
_cell.length_b   1.000
_cell.length_c   1.000
_cell.angle_alpha   90.00
_cell.angle_beta   90.00
_cell.angle_gamma   90.00
#
_symmetry.space_group_name_H-M   'P 1'
#
loop_
_entity.id
_entity.type
_entity.pdbx_description
1 polymer ?
#
loop_
_entity_poly.entity_id
_entity_poly.type
_entity_poly.pdbx_seq_one_letter_code
_entity_poly.pdbx_strand_id
1 'polypeptide(L)'
;HYDTGLYHAQSIRWVEEYGVIRGLGNLHSRLAYNSAAFPWTALYSFRFLGGQSFHCGAGFLAWLLSVVCVSRFWEKGSRHFRLSDFARVMAAYYLFNIFDEMISPASDYFMVLLVFYVVIRWLTLVEDRVTDYFPYAMLCVLGVTILTMKLSGAVILLLVWYPAIQMTRQKRWKETGCFLLTGFFTALPYFIRNVLLSGWLVYPFTSIDFFDLPYKIPKGAAEYDAREIKVWGRGYSDVTRYGEGITEWFPDWF
;
A
#
# COMPACT_ATOMS: atom_id res chain seq x y z
N HIS A 1 11.68 -2.77 16.57
CA HIS A 1 11.07 -3.12 15.26
C HIS A 1 12.01 -4.00 14.45
N TYR A 2 11.81 -5.31 14.54
CA TYR A 2 12.66 -6.33 13.91
C TYR A 2 12.86 -6.09 12.41
N ASP A 3 11.77 -5.95 11.64
CA ASP A 3 11.81 -5.76 10.19
C ASP A 3 12.46 -4.45 9.75
N THR A 4 12.46 -3.42 10.60
CA THR A 4 13.13 -2.15 10.30
C THR A 4 14.63 -2.36 10.13
N GLY A 5 15.27 -3.05 11.08
CA GLY A 5 16.69 -3.38 11.02
C GLY A 5 17.00 -4.44 9.96
N LEU A 6 16.07 -5.38 9.74
CA LEU A 6 16.28 -6.49 8.81
C LEU A 6 16.29 -6.04 7.34
N TYR A 7 15.28 -5.28 6.90
CA TYR A 7 15.19 -4.90 5.47
C TYR A 7 14.56 -3.55 5.16
N HIS A 8 13.69 -2.94 6.00
CA HIS A 8 13.04 -1.68 5.62
C HIS A 8 14.06 -0.55 5.47
N ALA A 9 14.86 -0.30 6.50
CA ALA A 9 15.89 0.74 6.46
C ALA A 9 16.95 0.44 5.40
N GLN A 10 17.31 -0.83 5.22
CA GLN A 10 18.22 -1.28 4.18
C GLN A 10 17.68 -0.98 2.79
N SER A 11 16.41 -1.33 2.51
CA SER A 11 15.78 -1.09 1.20
C SER A 11 15.72 0.42 0.87
N ILE A 12 15.43 1.27 1.86
CA ILE A 12 15.44 2.73 1.69
C ILE A 12 16.86 3.21 1.38
N ARG A 13 17.86 2.74 2.15
CA ARG A 13 19.25 3.09 1.97
C ARG A 13 19.79 2.73 0.60
N TRP A 14 19.45 1.55 0.09
CA TRP A 14 19.81 1.14 -1.28
C TRP A 14 19.22 2.08 -2.32
N VAL A 15 17.97 2.54 -2.14
CA VAL A 15 17.36 3.51 -3.06
C VAL A 15 18.09 4.86 -3.00
N GLU A 16 18.43 5.34 -1.81
CA GLU A 16 19.11 6.63 -1.62
C GLU A 16 20.52 6.67 -2.23
N GLU A 17 21.26 5.58 -2.10
CA GLU A 17 22.67 5.53 -2.50
C GLU A 17 22.86 5.08 -3.95
N TYR A 18 22.04 4.17 -4.43
CA TYR A 18 22.26 3.48 -5.70
C TYR A 18 21.03 3.48 -6.63
N GLY A 19 19.88 3.99 -6.16
CA GLY A 19 18.64 3.91 -6.94
C GLY A 19 18.07 2.50 -6.98
N VAL A 20 17.87 1.95 -8.19
CA VAL A 20 17.34 0.60 -8.39
C VAL A 20 18.43 -0.33 -8.92
N ILE A 21 18.75 -1.36 -8.14
CA ILE A 21 19.78 -2.34 -8.47
C ILE A 21 19.15 -3.62 -9.02
N ARG A 22 19.61 -4.07 -10.17
CA ARG A 22 19.15 -5.31 -10.79
C ARG A 22 19.56 -6.52 -9.95
N GLY A 23 18.60 -7.39 -9.65
CA GLY A 23 18.83 -8.63 -8.92
C GLY A 23 19.18 -8.43 -7.44
N LEU A 24 18.85 -7.27 -6.84
CA LEU A 24 19.14 -7.00 -5.42
C LEU A 24 18.54 -8.07 -4.50
N GLY A 25 17.41 -8.68 -4.89
CA GLY A 25 16.76 -9.77 -4.17
C GLY A 25 17.61 -11.04 -4.03
N ASN A 26 18.63 -11.22 -4.88
CA ASN A 26 19.57 -12.35 -4.73
C ASN A 26 20.59 -12.14 -3.60
N LEU A 27 20.79 -10.91 -3.14
CA LEU A 27 21.61 -10.65 -1.96
C LEU A 27 20.88 -11.09 -0.69
N HIS A 28 19.58 -10.76 -0.61
CA HIS A 28 18.70 -11.21 0.45
C HIS A 28 17.25 -11.12 -0.05
N SER A 29 16.47 -12.20 0.09
CA SER A 29 15.12 -12.31 -0.49
C SER A 29 14.17 -11.16 -0.06
N ARG A 30 14.28 -10.68 1.17
CA ARG A 30 13.47 -9.56 1.67
C ARG A 30 13.76 -8.23 0.99
N LEU A 31 14.92 -8.06 0.34
CA LEU A 31 15.21 -6.89 -0.51
C LEU A 31 14.46 -6.94 -1.85
N ALA A 32 13.90 -8.09 -2.20
CA ALA A 32 12.98 -8.24 -3.32
C ALA A 32 11.53 -7.83 -2.97
N TYR A 33 11.21 -7.69 -1.68
CA TYR A 33 9.89 -7.21 -1.25
C TYR A 33 9.74 -5.74 -1.64
N ASN A 34 9.12 -5.54 -2.79
CA ASN A 34 8.96 -4.21 -3.34
C ASN A 34 7.76 -3.50 -2.71
N SER A 35 7.98 -2.28 -2.25
CA SER A 35 6.93 -1.37 -1.81
C SER A 35 7.24 0.04 -2.32
N ALA A 36 6.23 0.75 -2.82
CA ALA A 36 6.37 2.15 -3.19
C ALA A 36 6.63 3.05 -1.97
N ALA A 37 6.38 2.58 -0.74
CA ALA A 37 6.71 3.30 0.49
C ALA A 37 8.23 3.54 0.64
N PHE A 38 9.08 2.61 0.17
CA PHE A 38 10.54 2.76 0.29
C PHE A 38 11.11 3.86 -0.59
N PRO A 39 10.85 3.91 -1.92
CA PRO A 39 11.28 5.06 -2.74
C PRO A 39 10.66 6.38 -2.29
N TRP A 40 9.40 6.37 -1.83
CA TRP A 40 8.78 7.56 -1.26
C TRP A 40 9.54 8.05 -0.03
N THR A 41 9.84 7.15 0.93
CA THR A 41 10.60 7.50 2.12
C THR A 41 12.01 7.98 1.77
N ALA A 42 12.68 7.33 0.81
CA ALA A 42 14.00 7.74 0.32
C ALA A 42 13.98 9.16 -0.28
N LEU A 43 12.94 9.49 -1.08
CA LEU A 43 12.80 10.81 -1.71
C LEU A 43 12.64 11.93 -0.66
N TYR A 44 11.94 11.67 0.44
CA TYR A 44 11.67 12.63 1.51
C TYR A 44 12.52 12.39 2.76
N SER A 45 13.65 11.72 2.64
CA SER A 45 14.55 11.44 3.77
C SER A 45 15.37 12.63 4.23
N PHE A 46 15.44 13.71 3.44
CA PHE A 46 16.23 14.92 3.74
C PHE A 46 17.72 14.64 4.04
N ARG A 47 18.24 13.51 3.60
CA ARG A 47 19.64 13.11 3.84
C ARG A 47 20.66 14.16 3.40
N PHE A 48 20.32 14.95 2.38
CA PHE A 48 21.17 16.03 1.87
C PHE A 48 21.40 17.16 2.88
N LEU A 49 20.56 17.30 3.93
CA LEU A 49 20.70 18.34 4.96
C LEU A 49 21.73 18.00 6.05
N GLY A 50 22.01 16.73 6.30
CA GLY A 50 22.89 16.34 7.40
C GLY A 50 23.52 14.97 7.29
N GLY A 51 23.44 14.33 6.11
CA GLY A 51 23.99 12.99 5.86
C GLY A 51 23.23 11.83 6.52
N GLN A 52 22.23 12.14 7.35
CA GLN A 52 21.38 11.15 8.03
C GLN A 52 19.99 11.14 7.41
N SER A 53 19.46 9.94 7.13
CA SER A 53 18.12 9.76 6.58
C SER A 53 17.08 9.87 7.69
N PHE A 54 16.03 10.67 7.44
CA PHE A 54 14.86 10.79 8.30
C PHE A 54 13.70 10.00 7.69
N HIS A 55 13.12 9.09 8.43
CA HIS A 55 12.01 8.26 7.95
C HIS A 55 10.65 8.89 8.35
N CYS A 56 10.43 10.15 7.97
CA CYS A 56 9.27 10.93 8.41
C CYS A 56 8.01 10.74 7.52
N GLY A 57 8.06 9.93 6.46
CA GLY A 57 6.97 9.80 5.50
C GLY A 57 5.65 9.32 6.12
N ALA A 58 5.69 8.27 6.95
CA ALA A 58 4.50 7.77 7.64
C ALA A 58 3.94 8.82 8.63
N GLY A 59 4.81 9.48 9.41
CA GLY A 59 4.43 10.55 10.32
C GLY A 59 3.78 11.74 9.62
N PHE A 60 4.27 12.11 8.43
CA PHE A 60 3.65 13.16 7.62
C PHE A 60 2.23 12.77 7.15
N LEU A 61 2.03 11.53 6.67
CA LEU A 61 0.70 11.04 6.32
C LEU A 61 -0.22 10.96 7.53
N ALA A 62 0.29 10.55 8.70
CA ALA A 62 -0.47 10.53 9.94
C ALA A 62 -0.91 11.94 10.35
N TRP A 63 -0.04 12.94 10.20
CA TRP A 63 -0.40 14.33 10.42
C TRP A 63 -1.51 14.79 9.47
N LEU A 64 -1.40 14.51 8.16
CA LEU A 64 -2.44 14.83 7.19
C LEU A 64 -3.78 14.16 7.53
N LEU A 65 -3.75 12.87 7.89
CA LEU A 65 -4.95 12.15 8.28
C LEU A 65 -5.56 12.75 9.56
N SER A 66 -4.74 13.16 10.52
CA SER A 66 -5.20 13.85 11.74
C SER A 66 -5.96 15.15 11.40
N VAL A 67 -5.44 15.94 10.45
CA VAL A 67 -6.14 17.14 9.94
C VAL A 67 -7.49 16.76 9.33
N VAL A 68 -7.56 15.68 8.56
CA VAL A 68 -8.82 15.19 7.99
C VAL A 68 -9.80 14.72 9.10
N CYS A 69 -9.30 14.06 10.14
CA CYS A 69 -10.15 13.65 11.27
C CYS A 69 -10.78 14.82 11.99
N VAL A 70 -10.03 15.91 12.21
CA VAL A 70 -10.51 17.08 12.94
C VAL A 70 -11.20 18.13 12.05
N SER A 71 -11.07 18.03 10.73
CA SER A 71 -11.64 19.03 9.78
C SER A 71 -13.14 19.22 9.93
N ARG A 72 -13.85 18.20 10.36
CA ARG A 72 -15.29 18.22 10.60
C ARG A 72 -15.71 19.26 11.65
N PHE A 73 -14.83 19.58 12.61
CA PHE A 73 -15.13 20.59 13.64
C PHE A 73 -15.21 22.02 13.08
N TRP A 74 -14.60 22.27 11.93
CA TRP A 74 -14.63 23.58 11.26
C TRP A 74 -15.75 23.72 10.23
N GLU A 75 -16.45 22.61 9.91
CA GLU A 75 -17.56 22.67 8.97
C GLU A 75 -18.77 23.38 9.63
N LYS A 76 -19.32 24.39 8.91
CA LYS A 76 -20.55 25.07 9.32
C LYS A 76 -21.76 24.27 8.86
N GLY A 77 -22.63 23.85 9.77
CA GLY A 77 -23.87 23.15 9.42
C GLY A 77 -24.43 22.29 10.55
N SER A 78 -25.46 21.50 10.23
CA SER A 78 -26.06 20.56 11.18
C SER A 78 -25.07 19.50 11.61
N ARG A 79 -24.87 19.37 12.92
CA ARG A 79 -23.91 18.43 13.52
C ARG A 79 -24.55 17.06 13.79
N HIS A 80 -25.32 16.53 12.85
CA HIS A 80 -25.75 15.13 12.97
C HIS A 80 -24.55 14.23 12.76
N PHE A 81 -24.38 13.23 13.62
CA PHE A 81 -23.33 12.25 13.52
C PHE A 81 -23.53 11.40 12.25
N ARG A 82 -22.48 11.26 11.46
CA ARG A 82 -22.45 10.56 10.18
C ARG A 82 -21.56 9.33 10.25
N LEU A 83 -21.71 8.40 9.31
CA LEU A 83 -20.83 7.24 9.20
C LEU A 83 -19.39 7.65 8.91
N SER A 84 -19.18 8.71 8.13
CA SER A 84 -17.85 9.30 7.91
C SER A 84 -17.23 9.84 9.20
N ASP A 85 -18.02 10.32 10.17
CA ASP A 85 -17.53 10.76 11.47
C ASP A 85 -17.07 9.56 12.33
N PHE A 86 -17.82 8.45 12.27
CA PHE A 86 -17.36 7.21 12.88
C PHE A 86 -16.03 6.74 12.30
N ALA A 87 -15.88 6.77 10.97
CA ALA A 87 -14.61 6.42 10.32
C ALA A 87 -13.46 7.34 10.76
N ARG A 88 -13.71 8.67 10.96
CA ARG A 88 -12.72 9.61 11.51
C ARG A 88 -12.32 9.27 12.95
N VAL A 89 -13.28 8.89 13.79
CA VAL A 89 -13.01 8.47 15.18
C VAL A 89 -12.15 7.21 15.18
N MET A 90 -12.49 6.22 14.34
CA MET A 90 -11.69 4.99 14.22
C MET A 90 -10.27 5.26 13.70
N ALA A 91 -10.12 6.17 12.73
CA ALA A 91 -8.81 6.60 12.24
C ALA A 91 -8.00 7.30 13.34
N ALA A 92 -8.61 8.19 14.10
CA ALA A 92 -7.96 8.87 15.23
C ALA A 92 -7.55 7.89 16.33
N TYR A 93 -8.41 6.91 16.64
CA TYR A 93 -8.10 5.84 17.58
C TYR A 93 -6.91 5.00 17.10
N TYR A 94 -6.91 4.62 15.81
CA TYR A 94 -5.79 3.89 15.22
C TYR A 94 -4.49 4.69 15.30
N LEU A 95 -4.51 5.98 14.92
CA LEU A 95 -3.34 6.87 15.00
C LEU A 95 -2.77 6.94 16.42
N PHE A 96 -3.64 7.03 17.42
CA PHE A 96 -3.21 7.05 18.81
C PHE A 96 -2.51 5.75 19.24
N ASN A 97 -3.02 4.59 18.79
CA ASN A 97 -2.44 3.30 19.13
C ASN A 97 -1.11 3.00 18.44
N ILE A 98 -0.91 3.51 17.20
CA ILE A 98 0.33 3.21 16.44
C ILE A 98 1.40 4.31 16.57
N PHE A 99 1.16 5.35 17.36
CA PHE A 99 2.03 6.52 17.43
C PHE A 99 3.50 6.17 17.70
N ASP A 100 3.77 5.31 18.66
CA ASP A 100 5.12 4.88 19.02
C ASP A 100 5.74 3.92 18.00
N GLU A 101 4.91 3.25 17.19
CA GLU A 101 5.37 2.28 16.21
C GLU A 101 5.73 2.91 14.86
N MET A 102 5.20 4.09 14.54
CA MET A 102 5.46 4.80 13.28
C MET A 102 6.90 5.29 13.10
N ILE A 103 7.77 5.08 14.07
CA ILE A 103 9.22 5.25 13.94
C ILE A 103 9.77 4.30 12.86
N SER A 104 9.14 3.13 12.69
CA SER A 104 9.46 2.18 11.62
C SER A 104 8.94 2.68 10.28
N PRO A 105 9.76 2.67 9.19
CA PRO A 105 9.31 2.99 7.84
C PRO A 105 8.58 1.83 7.16
N ALA A 106 7.75 1.11 7.93
CA ALA A 106 6.99 -0.02 7.44
C ALA A 106 5.92 0.40 6.43
N SER A 107 5.78 -0.34 5.35
CA SER A 107 4.79 -0.08 4.30
C SER A 107 3.34 -0.18 4.79
N ASP A 108 3.12 -0.90 5.88
CA ASP A 108 1.82 -1.07 6.52
C ASP A 108 1.20 0.26 6.93
N TYR A 109 1.97 1.14 7.55
CA TYR A 109 1.47 2.44 7.99
C TYR A 109 1.03 3.29 6.80
N PHE A 110 1.82 3.34 5.73
CA PHE A 110 1.45 4.06 4.51
C PHE A 110 0.13 3.56 3.94
N MET A 111 -0.01 2.23 3.82
CA MET A 111 -1.21 1.60 3.28
C MET A 111 -2.43 1.91 4.14
N VAL A 112 -2.37 1.66 5.45
CA VAL A 112 -3.53 1.81 6.34
C VAL A 112 -3.97 3.27 6.47
N LEU A 113 -3.03 4.22 6.58
CA LEU A 113 -3.34 5.66 6.65
C LEU A 113 -4.07 6.14 5.38
N LEU A 114 -3.61 5.70 4.20
CA LEU A 114 -4.25 6.02 2.93
C LEU A 114 -5.62 5.33 2.79
N VAL A 115 -5.78 4.09 3.28
CA VAL A 115 -7.08 3.40 3.31
C VAL A 115 -8.09 4.18 4.18
N PHE A 116 -7.71 4.61 5.39
CA PHE A 116 -8.58 5.45 6.21
C PHE A 116 -8.99 6.73 5.49
N TYR A 117 -8.05 7.40 4.83
CA TYR A 117 -8.35 8.60 4.04
C TYR A 117 -9.37 8.30 2.94
N VAL A 118 -9.15 7.24 2.14
CA VAL A 118 -10.08 6.86 1.05
C VAL A 118 -11.46 6.55 1.61
N VAL A 119 -11.55 5.75 2.68
CA VAL A 119 -12.83 5.39 3.31
C VAL A 119 -13.57 6.64 3.82
N ILE A 120 -12.89 7.51 4.57
CA ILE A 120 -13.49 8.74 5.10
C ILE A 120 -14.01 9.61 3.94
N ARG A 121 -13.20 9.83 2.91
CA ARG A 121 -13.59 10.67 1.76
C ARG A 121 -14.72 10.03 0.96
N TRP A 122 -14.67 8.71 0.75
CA TRP A 122 -15.73 7.99 0.06
C TRP A 122 -17.07 8.12 0.77
N LEU A 123 -17.10 7.84 2.07
CA LEU A 123 -18.30 7.98 2.89
C LEU A 123 -18.82 9.43 2.87
N THR A 124 -17.94 10.41 2.99
CA THR A 124 -18.32 11.83 2.90
C THR A 124 -19.00 12.15 1.56
N LEU A 125 -18.43 11.69 0.45
CA LEU A 125 -19.02 11.92 -0.88
C LEU A 125 -20.42 11.28 -1.01
N VAL A 126 -20.59 10.08 -0.47
CA VAL A 126 -21.90 9.38 -0.48
C VAL A 126 -22.91 10.12 0.38
N GLU A 127 -22.54 10.55 1.58
CA GLU A 127 -23.39 11.28 2.52
C GLU A 127 -23.79 12.65 2.01
N ASP A 128 -22.88 13.34 1.30
CA ASP A 128 -23.13 14.62 0.65
C ASP A 128 -23.88 14.46 -0.70
N ARG A 129 -24.25 13.22 -1.04
CA ARG A 129 -25.00 12.86 -2.27
C ARG A 129 -24.32 13.37 -3.54
N VAL A 130 -22.98 13.36 -3.57
CA VAL A 130 -22.22 13.75 -4.75
C VAL A 130 -22.46 12.71 -5.84
N THR A 131 -23.06 13.14 -6.96
CA THR A 131 -23.38 12.29 -8.11
C THR A 131 -22.30 12.31 -9.18
N ASP A 132 -21.37 13.25 -9.12
CA ASP A 132 -20.23 13.30 -10.02
C ASP A 132 -19.29 12.12 -9.76
N TYR A 133 -18.95 11.38 -10.81
CA TYR A 133 -18.05 10.23 -10.74
C TYR A 133 -16.58 10.64 -10.53
N PHE A 134 -16.19 11.86 -10.87
CA PHE A 134 -14.80 12.29 -10.90
C PHE A 134 -14.07 12.13 -9.54
N PRO A 135 -14.61 12.64 -8.40
CA PRO A 135 -13.94 12.48 -7.12
C PRO A 135 -13.82 11.00 -6.69
N TYR A 136 -14.80 10.16 -7.02
CA TYR A 136 -14.73 8.73 -6.76
C TYR A 136 -13.63 8.04 -7.60
N ALA A 137 -13.53 8.39 -8.88
CA ALA A 137 -12.50 7.87 -9.77
C ALA A 137 -11.09 8.28 -9.31
N MET A 138 -10.92 9.50 -8.81
CA MET A 138 -9.65 9.95 -8.21
C MET A 138 -9.28 9.15 -6.97
N LEU A 139 -10.25 8.81 -6.10
CA LEU A 139 -10.01 7.92 -4.97
C LEU A 139 -9.61 6.50 -5.41
N CYS A 140 -10.13 6.03 -6.55
CA CYS A 140 -9.70 4.75 -7.12
C CYS A 140 -8.26 4.79 -7.63
N VAL A 141 -7.81 5.91 -8.23
CA VAL A 141 -6.39 6.10 -8.61
C VAL A 141 -5.49 6.08 -7.35
N LEU A 142 -5.94 6.73 -6.27
CA LEU A 142 -5.25 6.62 -4.98
C LEU A 142 -5.25 5.19 -4.45
N GLY A 143 -6.32 4.41 -4.70
CA GLY A 143 -6.38 2.97 -4.43
C GLY A 143 -5.30 2.17 -5.16
N VAL A 144 -4.97 2.55 -6.41
CA VAL A 144 -3.82 1.96 -7.12
C VAL A 144 -2.50 2.28 -6.42
N THR A 145 -2.33 3.51 -5.92
CA THR A 145 -1.15 3.87 -5.10
C THR A 145 -1.07 3.01 -3.85
N ILE A 146 -2.19 2.80 -3.14
CA ILE A 146 -2.27 1.93 -1.96
C ILE A 146 -1.81 0.50 -2.30
N LEU A 147 -2.26 -0.06 -3.42
CA LEU A 147 -1.83 -1.37 -3.91
C LEU A 147 -0.29 -1.43 -4.08
N THR A 148 0.33 -0.37 -4.61
CA THR A 148 1.79 -0.33 -4.80
C THR A 148 2.56 -0.19 -3.48
N MET A 149 1.94 0.35 -2.43
CA MET A 149 2.53 0.38 -1.08
C MET A 149 2.53 -1.01 -0.45
N LYS A 150 1.38 -1.72 -0.52
CA LYS A 150 1.25 -3.09 -0.04
C LYS A 150 0.12 -3.81 -0.78
N LEU A 151 0.40 -5.01 -1.29
CA LEU A 151 -0.55 -5.79 -2.10
C LEU A 151 -1.86 -6.12 -1.36
N SER A 152 -1.82 -6.26 -0.02
CA SER A 152 -3.02 -6.47 0.79
C SER A 152 -4.03 -5.32 0.72
N GLY A 153 -3.59 -4.12 0.34
CA GLY A 153 -4.44 -2.97 0.07
C GLY A 153 -5.30 -3.08 -1.21
N ALA A 154 -5.09 -4.14 -2.02
CA ALA A 154 -5.84 -4.35 -3.27
C ALA A 154 -7.37 -4.38 -3.10
N VAL A 155 -7.85 -4.77 -1.92
CA VAL A 155 -9.29 -4.80 -1.60
C VAL A 155 -9.97 -3.45 -1.81
N ILE A 156 -9.24 -2.33 -1.61
CA ILE A 156 -9.79 -0.98 -1.82
C ILE A 156 -10.17 -0.72 -3.28
N LEU A 157 -9.57 -1.46 -4.23
CA LEU A 157 -9.88 -1.34 -5.66
C LEU A 157 -11.29 -1.85 -6.02
N LEU A 158 -11.96 -2.59 -5.12
CA LEU A 158 -13.37 -2.95 -5.31
C LEU A 158 -14.26 -1.71 -5.42
N LEU A 159 -13.84 -0.57 -4.89
CA LEU A 159 -14.56 0.69 -5.02
C LEU A 159 -14.66 1.17 -6.49
N VAL A 160 -13.80 0.67 -7.39
CA VAL A 160 -13.80 1.05 -8.81
C VAL A 160 -15.13 0.78 -9.52
N TRP A 161 -15.90 -0.20 -9.03
CA TRP A 161 -17.18 -0.55 -9.61
C TRP A 161 -18.17 0.63 -9.70
N TYR A 162 -18.18 1.50 -8.69
CA TYR A 162 -19.11 2.62 -8.69
C TYR A 162 -18.81 3.64 -9.81
N PRO A 163 -17.64 4.28 -9.89
CA PRO A 163 -17.35 5.21 -10.99
C PRO A 163 -17.33 4.52 -12.35
N ALA A 164 -16.89 3.26 -12.46
CA ALA A 164 -16.90 2.52 -13.71
C ALA A 164 -18.32 2.35 -14.27
N ILE A 165 -19.29 1.97 -13.44
CA ILE A 165 -20.70 1.86 -13.83
C ILE A 165 -21.25 3.23 -14.25
N GLN A 166 -20.97 4.29 -13.48
CA GLN A 166 -21.45 5.63 -13.79
C GLN A 166 -20.90 6.14 -15.14
N MET A 167 -19.59 5.99 -15.35
CA MET A 167 -18.92 6.41 -16.58
C MET A 167 -19.43 5.62 -17.80
N THR A 168 -19.65 4.31 -17.65
CA THR A 168 -20.20 3.43 -18.69
C THR A 168 -21.63 3.87 -19.05
N ARG A 169 -22.50 4.09 -18.07
CA ARG A 169 -23.89 4.56 -18.28
C ARG A 169 -23.93 5.91 -18.97
N GLN A 170 -23.00 6.82 -18.65
CA GLN A 170 -22.89 8.15 -19.24
C GLN A 170 -22.09 8.16 -20.56
N LYS A 171 -21.61 7.00 -21.04
CA LYS A 171 -20.79 6.84 -22.25
C LYS A 171 -19.52 7.70 -22.26
N ARG A 172 -18.90 7.89 -21.11
CA ARG A 172 -17.71 8.75 -20.91
C ARG A 172 -16.42 7.99 -21.20
N TRP A 173 -16.30 7.42 -22.38
CA TRP A 173 -15.20 6.51 -22.76
C TRP A 173 -13.82 7.18 -22.75
N LYS A 174 -13.74 8.48 -23.10
CA LYS A 174 -12.47 9.23 -23.09
C LYS A 174 -11.94 9.37 -21.66
N GLU A 175 -12.80 9.79 -20.75
CA GLU A 175 -12.46 9.95 -19.33
C GLU A 175 -12.13 8.59 -18.70
N THR A 176 -12.88 7.54 -19.05
CA THR A 176 -12.55 6.16 -18.63
C THR A 176 -11.14 5.77 -19.07
N GLY A 177 -10.80 6.03 -20.34
CA GLY A 177 -9.46 5.79 -20.87
C GLY A 177 -8.39 6.58 -20.11
N CYS A 178 -8.65 7.86 -19.82
CA CYS A 178 -7.74 8.70 -19.03
C CYS A 178 -7.50 8.14 -17.62
N PHE A 179 -8.56 7.72 -16.91
CA PHE A 179 -8.40 7.15 -15.57
C PHE A 179 -7.67 5.80 -15.58
N LEU A 180 -7.95 4.94 -16.56
CA LEU A 180 -7.24 3.67 -16.74
C LEU A 180 -5.75 3.90 -17.03
N LEU A 181 -5.43 4.85 -17.92
CA LEU A 181 -4.04 5.21 -18.21
C LEU A 181 -3.36 5.81 -16.98
N THR A 182 -4.03 6.69 -16.22
CA THR A 182 -3.49 7.25 -14.99
C THR A 182 -3.20 6.15 -13.97
N GLY A 183 -4.14 5.23 -13.74
CA GLY A 183 -3.93 4.07 -12.86
C GLY A 183 -2.78 3.17 -13.34
N PHE A 184 -2.70 2.90 -14.65
CA PHE A 184 -1.60 2.14 -15.24
C PHE A 184 -0.24 2.81 -14.99
N PHE A 185 -0.10 4.11 -15.30
CA PHE A 185 1.15 4.83 -15.09
C PHE A 185 1.49 4.99 -13.60
N THR A 186 0.51 5.01 -12.71
CA THR A 186 0.74 4.99 -11.26
C THR A 186 1.32 3.65 -10.81
N ALA A 187 0.85 2.53 -11.36
CA ALA A 187 1.32 1.19 -11.01
C ALA A 187 2.62 0.78 -11.73
N LEU A 188 2.87 1.33 -12.93
CA LEU A 188 3.97 0.93 -13.80
C LEU A 188 5.35 0.96 -13.12
N PRO A 189 5.75 2.02 -12.40
CA PRO A 189 7.05 2.05 -11.71
C PRO A 189 7.21 0.92 -10.70
N TYR A 190 6.13 0.54 -10.02
CA TYR A 190 6.14 -0.59 -9.08
C TYR A 190 6.44 -1.91 -9.79
N PHE A 191 5.77 -2.20 -10.91
CA PHE A 191 6.01 -3.43 -11.67
C PHE A 191 7.41 -3.46 -12.29
N ILE A 192 7.87 -2.34 -12.87
CA ILE A 192 9.23 -2.23 -13.40
C ILE A 192 10.25 -2.51 -12.30
N ARG A 193 10.07 -1.91 -11.11
CA ARG A 193 10.97 -2.12 -9.99
C ARG A 193 10.96 -3.56 -9.49
N ASN A 194 9.80 -4.24 -9.45
CA ASN A 194 9.73 -5.67 -9.14
C ASN A 194 10.60 -6.51 -10.07
N VAL A 195 10.46 -6.29 -11.40
CA VAL A 195 11.28 -7.01 -12.38
C VAL A 195 12.76 -6.73 -12.18
N LEU A 196 13.14 -5.47 -11.93
CA LEU A 196 14.53 -5.11 -11.72
C LEU A 196 15.11 -5.75 -10.44
N LEU A 197 14.38 -5.78 -9.34
CA LEU A 197 14.84 -6.31 -8.07
C LEU A 197 14.92 -7.84 -8.03
N SER A 198 13.95 -8.52 -8.65
CA SER A 198 13.73 -9.96 -8.46
C SER A 198 13.68 -10.79 -9.75
N GLY A 199 13.46 -10.16 -10.90
CA GLY A 199 13.14 -10.83 -12.16
C GLY A 199 11.67 -11.26 -12.31
N TRP A 200 10.84 -11.01 -11.30
CA TRP A 200 9.41 -11.36 -11.28
C TRP A 200 8.54 -10.11 -11.43
N LEU A 201 7.40 -10.22 -12.14
CA LEU A 201 6.47 -9.09 -12.27
C LEU A 201 5.85 -8.70 -10.94
N VAL A 202 5.49 -9.68 -10.12
CA VAL A 202 4.96 -9.51 -8.76
C VAL A 202 5.61 -10.54 -7.83
N TYR A 203 6.71 -10.17 -7.20
CA TYR A 203 7.41 -11.06 -6.27
C TYR A 203 6.66 -11.17 -4.93
N PRO A 204 6.54 -12.34 -4.33
CA PRO A 204 7.05 -13.67 -4.75
C PRO A 204 6.02 -14.52 -5.52
N PHE A 205 5.10 -13.93 -6.24
CA PHE A 205 4.04 -14.63 -6.97
C PHE A 205 4.56 -15.21 -8.29
N THR A 206 4.79 -16.52 -8.35
CA THR A 206 5.46 -17.21 -9.46
C THR A 206 4.53 -17.66 -10.58
N SER A 207 3.22 -17.47 -10.45
CA SER A 207 2.26 -17.86 -11.52
C SER A 207 2.30 -16.96 -12.75
N ILE A 208 2.88 -15.73 -12.60
CA ILE A 208 3.07 -14.79 -13.70
C ILE A 208 4.57 -14.76 -14.03
N ASP A 209 4.98 -15.57 -14.98
CA ASP A 209 6.37 -15.74 -15.40
C ASP A 209 6.57 -15.25 -16.84
N PHE A 210 6.88 -13.96 -17.01
CA PHE A 210 7.05 -13.34 -18.33
C PHE A 210 8.51 -13.11 -18.72
N PHE A 211 9.45 -13.20 -17.78
CA PHE A 211 10.83 -12.78 -18.02
C PHE A 211 11.80 -13.89 -17.71
N ASP A 212 12.73 -14.14 -18.64
CA ASP A 212 13.90 -14.98 -18.42
C ASP A 212 15.12 -14.06 -18.33
N LEU A 213 15.53 -13.76 -17.09
CA LEU A 213 16.58 -12.80 -16.79
C LEU A 213 17.71 -13.49 -16.00
N PRO A 214 19.00 -13.19 -16.32
CA PRO A 214 20.13 -13.89 -15.69
C PRO A 214 20.22 -13.66 -14.18
N TYR A 215 19.59 -12.63 -13.66
CA TYR A 215 19.52 -12.32 -12.22
C TYR A 215 18.18 -12.68 -11.57
N LYS A 216 17.31 -13.39 -12.28
CA LYS A 216 16.02 -13.77 -11.75
C LYS A 216 16.17 -14.69 -10.54
N ILE A 217 15.46 -14.37 -9.46
CA ILE A 217 15.40 -15.23 -8.28
C ILE A 217 14.82 -16.59 -8.70
N PRO A 218 15.48 -17.71 -8.36
CA PRO A 218 15.01 -19.04 -8.70
C PRO A 218 13.57 -19.29 -8.24
N LYS A 219 12.77 -19.95 -9.07
CA LYS A 219 11.34 -20.18 -8.82
C LYS A 219 11.09 -20.85 -7.46
N GLY A 220 11.89 -21.87 -7.11
CA GLY A 220 11.75 -22.56 -5.81
C GLY A 220 11.99 -21.65 -4.61
N ALA A 221 12.92 -20.68 -4.70
CA ALA A 221 13.16 -19.70 -3.64
C ALA A 221 11.98 -18.73 -3.51
N ALA A 222 11.45 -18.23 -4.63
CA ALA A 222 10.27 -17.36 -4.61
C ALA A 222 9.01 -18.09 -4.07
N GLU A 223 8.82 -19.35 -4.43
CA GLU A 223 7.73 -20.17 -3.89
C GLU A 223 7.88 -20.42 -2.37
N TYR A 224 9.11 -20.60 -1.90
CA TYR A 224 9.37 -20.73 -0.47
C TYR A 224 9.00 -19.43 0.29
N ASP A 225 9.44 -18.28 -0.20
CA ASP A 225 9.06 -16.98 0.37
C ASP A 225 7.54 -16.76 0.36
N ALA A 226 6.85 -17.19 -0.71
CA ALA A 226 5.39 -17.10 -0.79
C ALA A 226 4.69 -17.94 0.30
N ARG A 227 5.28 -19.12 0.63
CA ARG A 227 4.78 -20.00 1.72
C ARG A 227 5.02 -19.34 3.08
N GLU A 228 6.20 -18.78 3.31
CA GLU A 228 6.52 -18.06 4.55
C GLU A 228 5.52 -16.91 4.77
N ILE A 229 5.31 -16.04 3.77
CA ILE A 229 4.37 -14.91 3.87
C ILE A 229 2.96 -15.40 4.20
N LYS A 230 2.52 -16.50 3.57
CA LYS A 230 1.20 -17.08 3.83
C LYS A 230 1.05 -17.57 5.27
N VAL A 231 2.10 -18.20 5.81
CA VAL A 231 2.12 -18.71 7.16
C VAL A 231 2.15 -17.59 8.19
N TRP A 232 3.00 -16.57 7.97
CA TRP A 232 3.05 -15.39 8.85
C TRP A 232 1.73 -14.61 8.87
N GLY A 233 1.06 -14.49 7.72
CA GLY A 233 -0.26 -13.87 7.63
C GLY A 233 -1.34 -14.61 8.44
N ARG A 234 -1.08 -15.87 8.82
CA ARG A 234 -1.93 -16.69 9.69
C ARG A 234 -1.45 -16.73 11.15
N GLY A 235 -0.40 -15.98 11.49
CA GLY A 235 0.16 -15.92 12.85
C GLY A 235 1.14 -17.03 13.20
N TYR A 236 1.60 -17.85 12.24
CA TYR A 236 2.53 -18.94 12.48
C TYR A 236 3.94 -18.60 12.00
N SER A 237 4.94 -19.24 12.61
CA SER A 237 6.34 -19.23 12.17
C SER A 237 6.76 -20.48 11.42
N ASP A 238 6.03 -21.60 11.57
CA ASP A 238 6.34 -22.88 10.94
C ASP A 238 5.80 -22.95 9.51
N VAL A 239 6.70 -22.90 8.54
CA VAL A 239 6.38 -22.91 7.10
C VAL A 239 5.67 -24.19 6.66
N THR A 240 5.84 -25.31 7.37
CA THR A 240 5.18 -26.59 7.03
C THR A 240 3.67 -26.49 7.11
N ARG A 241 3.14 -25.56 7.92
CA ARG A 241 1.71 -25.31 8.09
C ARG A 241 1.05 -24.54 6.93
N TYR A 242 1.80 -24.20 5.86
CA TYR A 242 1.26 -23.44 4.72
C TYR A 242 0.08 -24.10 4.01
N GLY A 243 0.01 -25.46 4.09
CA GLY A 243 -1.03 -26.28 3.45
C GLY A 243 -2.35 -26.37 4.20
N GLU A 244 -2.37 -25.95 5.46
CA GLU A 244 -3.58 -26.04 6.31
C GLU A 244 -4.79 -25.34 5.70
N GLY A 245 -5.95 -25.97 5.80
CA GLY A 245 -7.24 -25.42 5.38
C GLY A 245 -7.74 -24.33 6.33
N ILE A 246 -8.75 -23.57 5.89
CA ILE A 246 -9.32 -22.46 6.69
C ILE A 246 -9.89 -22.95 8.03
N THR A 247 -10.44 -24.16 8.08
CA THR A 247 -11.00 -24.78 9.29
C THR A 247 -9.95 -25.16 10.31
N GLU A 248 -8.69 -25.28 9.89
CA GLU A 248 -7.56 -25.66 10.75
C GLU A 248 -6.84 -24.45 11.32
N TRP A 249 -6.51 -23.46 10.49
CA TRP A 249 -5.73 -22.29 10.91
C TRP A 249 -6.57 -21.13 11.48
N PHE A 250 -7.83 -20.96 11.03
CA PHE A 250 -8.64 -19.80 11.43
C PHE A 250 -9.02 -19.79 12.92
N PRO A 251 -9.35 -20.94 13.57
CA PRO A 251 -9.59 -20.95 15.01
C PRO A 251 -8.38 -20.52 15.85
N ASP A 252 -7.14 -20.87 15.40
CA ASP A 252 -5.91 -20.49 16.10
C ASP A 252 -5.56 -19.01 15.90
N TRP A 253 -6.06 -18.40 14.80
CA TRP A 253 -5.82 -16.99 14.48
C TRP A 253 -6.73 -16.04 15.26
N PHE A 254 -7.87 -16.51 15.75
CA PHE A 254 -8.89 -15.73 16.44
C PHE A 254 -8.81 -15.92 17.94
#